data_b4a797a39dc2c1e9a88d84cfba1e12e9
#
_entry.id   b4a797a39dc2c1e9a88d84cfba1e12e9
#
_cell.length_a   1.000
_cell.length_b   1.000
_cell.length_c   1.000
_cell.angle_alpha   90.00
_cell.angle_beta   90.00
_cell.angle_gamma   90.00
#
_symmetry.space_group_name_H-M   'P 1'
#
loop_
_entity.id
_entity.type
_entity.pdbx_description
1 polymer ?
#
loop_
_entity_poly.entity_id
_entity_poly.type
_entity_poly.pdbx_seq_one_letter_code
_entity_poly.pdbx_strand_id
1 'polypeptide(L)'
;DQLEEACRGAHTVLLISMPFVGPRRRAAHKNAVDACVKNHVERLVYTSIVGAGLEECDTYEVSDHKYTESYIKEQPIHYVFIRDAQYAEAMVSAYEEAYTKTGGILSNNMGDGKMAYISRDDCALAAACVATGAGGNDVVYELSGAQPLTISEYLAIASEVTGKKVTYHQVTDEQMYEYFDSIGVPRTTEEMWADTAKNFPFCSDGMVTFGRAIRLNQMSIFTHDFEKLTGQKPMTVKEIFEDMENHKIGSRTSTD
;
A
#
# COMPACT_ATOMS: atom_id res chain seq x y z
N ASP A 1 11.60 24.85 -11.30
CA ASP A 1 11.53 23.55 -10.66
C ASP A 1 10.40 22.74 -11.29
N GLN A 2 10.66 21.46 -11.62
CA GLN A 2 9.71 20.60 -12.36
C GLN A 2 8.39 20.41 -11.61
N LEU A 3 8.41 20.26 -10.28
CA LEU A 3 7.20 20.12 -9.48
C LEU A 3 6.36 21.39 -9.49
N GLU A 4 6.99 22.56 -9.38
CA GLU A 4 6.29 23.83 -9.45
C GLU A 4 5.64 24.05 -10.83
N GLU A 5 6.33 23.64 -11.88
CA GLU A 5 5.77 23.72 -13.24
C GLU A 5 4.58 22.77 -13.42
N ALA A 6 4.66 21.55 -12.89
CA ALA A 6 3.57 20.58 -12.93
C ALA A 6 2.33 21.05 -12.16
N CYS A 7 2.50 21.78 -11.06
CA CYS A 7 1.39 22.31 -10.25
C CYS A 7 0.78 23.61 -10.77
N ARG A 8 1.43 24.27 -11.76
CA ARG A 8 1.01 25.60 -12.24
C ARG A 8 -0.41 25.59 -12.84
N GLY A 9 -1.31 26.37 -12.21
CA GLY A 9 -2.69 26.51 -12.66
C GLY A 9 -3.58 25.31 -12.38
N ALA A 10 -3.08 24.30 -11.64
CA ALA A 10 -3.89 23.18 -11.21
C ALA A 10 -4.81 23.62 -10.05
N HIS A 11 -6.10 23.28 -10.13
CA HIS A 11 -7.06 23.43 -9.04
C HIS A 11 -6.91 22.29 -8.03
N THR A 12 -6.79 21.06 -8.53
CA THR A 12 -6.66 19.84 -7.75
C THR A 12 -5.42 19.07 -8.19
N VAL A 13 -4.64 18.58 -7.25
CA VAL A 13 -3.49 17.71 -7.49
C VAL A 13 -3.72 16.37 -6.79
N LEU A 14 -3.49 15.27 -7.51
CA LEU A 14 -3.41 13.92 -6.94
C LEU A 14 -1.93 13.59 -6.69
N LEU A 15 -1.56 13.50 -5.42
CA LEU A 15 -0.26 13.02 -4.98
C LEU A 15 -0.34 11.52 -4.70
N ILE A 16 0.16 10.72 -5.64
CA ILE A 16 0.33 9.29 -5.45
C ILE A 16 1.61 9.06 -4.63
N SER A 17 1.49 8.27 -3.56
CA SER A 17 2.59 7.99 -2.66
C SER A 17 3.78 7.35 -3.39
N MET A 18 4.99 7.82 -3.09
CA MET A 18 6.23 7.27 -3.63
C MET A 18 6.44 5.82 -3.17
N PRO A 19 6.96 4.94 -4.04
CA PRO A 19 7.12 3.51 -3.72
C PRO A 19 8.21 3.22 -2.67
N PHE A 20 9.06 4.18 -2.36
CA PHE A 20 10.12 4.05 -1.36
C PHE A 20 9.56 4.26 0.05
N VAL A 21 10.23 3.76 1.07
CA VAL A 21 9.93 4.03 2.47
C VAL A 21 11.06 4.86 3.10
N GLY A 22 10.75 5.56 4.20
CA GLY A 22 11.73 6.28 4.99
C GLY A 22 11.95 7.75 4.57
N PRO A 23 13.08 8.35 4.96
CA PRO A 23 13.33 9.79 4.84
C PRO A 23 13.22 10.34 3.41
N ARG A 24 13.59 9.55 2.40
CA ARG A 24 13.48 9.99 0.99
C ARG A 24 12.04 10.14 0.53
N ARG A 25 11.15 9.21 0.95
CA ARG A 25 9.71 9.34 0.69
C ARG A 25 9.18 10.61 1.32
N ARG A 26 9.47 10.84 2.62
CA ARG A 26 9.00 12.03 3.35
C ARG A 26 9.47 13.32 2.70
N ALA A 27 10.74 13.39 2.28
CA ALA A 27 11.28 14.54 1.59
C ALA A 27 10.62 14.78 0.22
N ALA A 28 10.40 13.73 -0.57
CA ALA A 28 9.74 13.83 -1.87
C ALA A 28 8.28 14.30 -1.73
N HIS A 29 7.54 13.73 -0.76
CA HIS A 29 6.17 14.16 -0.49
C HIS A 29 6.13 15.62 -0.02
N LYS A 30 7.02 16.01 0.90
CA LYS A 30 7.13 17.40 1.35
C LYS A 30 7.37 18.35 0.17
N ASN A 31 8.31 18.05 -0.71
CA ASN A 31 8.59 18.88 -1.88
C ASN A 31 7.37 19.03 -2.81
N ALA A 32 6.58 17.95 -2.99
CA ALA A 32 5.37 18.00 -3.80
C ALA A 32 4.29 18.86 -3.14
N VAL A 33 4.10 18.73 -1.82
CA VAL A 33 3.16 19.57 -1.06
C VAL A 33 3.55 21.03 -1.11
N ASP A 34 4.84 21.36 -0.90
CA ASP A 34 5.37 22.73 -0.99
C ASP A 34 5.10 23.33 -2.38
N ALA A 35 5.29 22.54 -3.44
CA ALA A 35 5.00 22.99 -4.80
C ALA A 35 3.49 23.27 -5.03
N CYS A 36 2.62 22.47 -4.46
CA CYS A 36 1.17 22.72 -4.49
C CYS A 36 0.82 24.03 -3.78
N VAL A 37 1.30 24.22 -2.56
CA VAL A 37 1.04 25.43 -1.76
C VAL A 37 1.57 26.68 -2.49
N LYS A 38 2.78 26.63 -3.01
CA LYS A 38 3.41 27.74 -3.75
C LYS A 38 2.63 28.15 -5.01
N ASN A 39 1.96 27.19 -5.66
CA ASN A 39 1.15 27.43 -6.85
C ASN A 39 -0.33 27.65 -6.55
N HIS A 40 -0.71 27.81 -5.29
CA HIS A 40 -2.09 28.07 -4.84
C HIS A 40 -3.07 26.99 -5.30
N VAL A 41 -2.62 25.72 -5.30
CA VAL A 41 -3.50 24.57 -5.51
C VAL A 41 -4.56 24.57 -4.40
N GLU A 42 -5.83 24.49 -4.76
CA GLU A 42 -6.92 24.58 -3.79
C GLU A 42 -7.13 23.27 -3.04
N ARG A 43 -6.91 22.12 -3.71
CA ARG A 43 -7.21 20.79 -3.18
C ARG A 43 -6.09 19.80 -3.48
N LEU A 44 -5.61 19.13 -2.45
CA LEU A 44 -4.61 18.05 -2.55
C LEU A 44 -5.25 16.73 -2.16
N VAL A 45 -5.30 15.79 -3.10
CA VAL A 45 -5.69 14.40 -2.88
C VAL A 45 -4.41 13.59 -2.67
N TYR A 46 -4.33 12.85 -1.58
CA TYR A 46 -3.14 12.07 -1.23
C TYR A 46 -3.49 10.59 -1.00
N THR A 47 -2.81 9.69 -1.72
CA THR A 47 -2.92 8.24 -1.48
C THR A 47 -2.10 7.88 -0.24
N SER A 48 -2.78 7.63 0.86
CA SER A 48 -2.24 7.22 2.14
C SER A 48 -2.42 5.70 2.34
N ILE A 49 -2.36 5.23 3.57
CA ILE A 49 -2.48 3.81 3.90
C ILE A 49 -3.40 3.60 5.11
N VAL A 50 -4.16 2.52 5.15
CA VAL A 50 -4.89 2.08 6.34
C VAL A 50 -3.94 1.92 7.53
N GLY A 51 -4.43 2.18 8.73
CA GLY A 51 -3.59 2.21 9.93
C GLY A 51 -2.94 3.57 10.22
N ALA A 52 -2.85 4.49 9.26
CA ALA A 52 -2.30 5.83 9.50
C ALA A 52 -3.14 6.65 10.51
N GLY A 53 -4.40 6.27 10.74
CA GLY A 53 -5.26 6.87 11.75
C GLY A 53 -5.07 6.32 13.17
N LEU A 54 -4.34 5.22 13.34
CA LEU A 54 -4.16 4.53 14.63
C LEU A 54 -2.80 4.89 15.22
N GLU A 55 -2.78 5.37 16.45
CA GLU A 55 -1.55 5.77 17.14
C GLU A 55 -0.58 4.60 17.28
N GLU A 56 -1.10 3.42 17.65
CA GLU A 56 -0.34 2.19 17.89
C GLU A 56 0.20 1.50 16.64
N CYS A 57 -0.26 1.87 15.44
CA CYS A 57 0.26 1.32 14.19
C CYS A 57 1.47 2.12 13.75
N ASP A 58 2.66 1.57 13.88
CA ASP A 58 3.95 2.24 13.70
C ASP A 58 4.89 1.55 12.71
N THR A 59 4.35 0.85 11.71
CA THR A 59 5.19 0.30 10.63
C THR A 59 5.94 1.43 9.89
N TYR A 60 7.02 1.10 9.19
CA TYR A 60 7.76 2.07 8.41
C TYR A 60 6.87 2.80 7.40
N GLU A 61 6.02 2.05 6.70
CA GLU A 61 5.07 2.59 5.72
C GLU A 61 4.08 3.54 6.38
N VAL A 62 3.43 3.09 7.45
CA VAL A 62 2.43 3.88 8.18
C VAL A 62 3.05 5.14 8.78
N SER A 63 4.26 5.05 9.33
CA SER A 63 4.98 6.21 9.90
C SER A 63 5.24 7.30 8.86
N ASP A 64 5.59 6.92 7.62
CA ASP A 64 5.79 7.87 6.53
C ASP A 64 4.48 8.54 6.10
N HIS A 65 3.39 7.77 6.07
CA HIS A 65 2.07 8.31 5.73
C HIS A 65 1.54 9.23 6.83
N LYS A 66 1.70 8.87 8.10
CA LYS A 66 1.38 9.76 9.24
C LYS A 66 2.12 11.09 9.16
N TYR A 67 3.43 11.03 8.86
CA TYR A 67 4.24 12.23 8.66
C TYR A 67 3.67 13.11 7.54
N THR A 68 3.36 12.51 6.39
CA THR A 68 2.85 13.25 5.22
C THR A 68 1.46 13.82 5.48
N GLU A 69 0.54 13.05 6.08
CA GLU A 69 -0.79 13.55 6.47
C GLU A 69 -0.70 14.73 7.45
N SER A 70 0.18 14.62 8.45
CA SER A 70 0.40 15.70 9.43
C SER A 70 0.95 16.94 8.75
N TYR A 71 1.95 16.77 7.87
CA TYR A 71 2.53 17.89 7.13
C TYR A 71 1.52 18.60 6.24
N ILE A 72 0.65 17.86 5.52
CA ILE A 72 -0.40 18.42 4.67
C ILE A 72 -1.41 19.21 5.51
N LYS A 73 -1.83 18.68 6.67
CA LYS A 73 -2.78 19.35 7.58
C LYS A 73 -2.31 20.71 8.12
N GLU A 74 -0.99 20.91 8.17
CA GLU A 74 -0.37 22.18 8.60
C GLU A 74 -0.35 23.23 7.48
N GLN A 75 -0.66 22.85 6.24
CA GLN A 75 -0.58 23.75 5.08
C GLN A 75 -1.93 24.44 4.79
N PRO A 76 -1.93 25.64 4.18
CA PRO A 76 -3.14 26.35 3.76
C PRO A 76 -3.72 25.76 2.46
N ILE A 77 -4.07 24.49 2.45
CA ILE A 77 -4.61 23.75 1.31
C ILE A 77 -5.68 22.77 1.79
N HIS A 78 -6.79 22.66 1.07
CA HIS A 78 -7.76 21.60 1.35
C HIS A 78 -7.20 20.23 1.00
N TYR A 79 -7.47 19.23 1.82
CA TYR A 79 -6.96 17.89 1.61
C TYR A 79 -8.06 16.83 1.53
N VAL A 80 -7.75 15.74 0.84
CA VAL A 80 -8.46 14.47 0.94
C VAL A 80 -7.42 13.36 1.06
N PHE A 81 -7.47 12.61 2.15
CA PHE A 81 -6.64 11.42 2.29
C PHE A 81 -7.42 10.19 1.89
N ILE A 82 -6.86 9.41 1.00
CA ILE A 82 -7.35 8.12 0.57
C ILE A 82 -6.40 7.09 1.17
N ARG A 83 -6.80 6.45 2.27
CA ARG A 83 -6.01 5.42 2.94
C ARG A 83 -6.33 4.07 2.32
N ASP A 84 -5.46 3.62 1.44
CA ASP A 84 -5.61 2.35 0.74
C ASP A 84 -5.25 1.19 1.68
N ALA A 85 -6.04 0.10 1.65
CA ALA A 85 -5.64 -1.18 2.21
C ALA A 85 -4.51 -1.80 1.36
N GLN A 86 -3.94 -2.91 1.81
CA GLN A 86 -2.89 -3.61 1.06
C GLN A 86 -3.40 -4.02 -0.33
N TYR A 87 -2.59 -3.73 -1.35
CA TYR A 87 -2.93 -4.09 -2.72
C TYR A 87 -2.97 -5.60 -2.91
N ALA A 88 -4.08 -6.09 -3.45
CA ALA A 88 -4.29 -7.50 -3.73
C ALA A 88 -3.23 -8.07 -4.68
N GLU A 89 -2.71 -7.27 -5.59
CA GLU A 89 -1.67 -7.65 -6.56
C GLU A 89 -0.36 -8.11 -5.89
N ALA A 90 -0.04 -7.58 -4.70
CA ALA A 90 1.10 -8.06 -3.92
C ALA A 90 0.90 -9.51 -3.49
N MET A 91 -0.32 -9.84 -3.09
CA MET A 91 -0.69 -11.20 -2.68
C MET A 91 -0.86 -12.16 -3.86
N VAL A 92 -1.32 -11.67 -5.01
CA VAL A 92 -1.35 -12.46 -6.28
C VAL A 92 0.07 -12.88 -6.65
N SER A 93 1.03 -11.95 -6.62
CA SER A 93 2.43 -12.24 -6.92
C SER A 93 3.06 -13.20 -5.90
N ALA A 94 2.78 -13.01 -4.61
CA ALA A 94 3.25 -13.91 -3.55
C ALA A 94 2.64 -15.34 -3.69
N TYR A 95 1.38 -15.44 -4.07
CA TYR A 95 0.72 -16.72 -4.35
C TYR A 95 1.38 -17.44 -5.53
N GLU A 96 1.64 -16.72 -6.65
CA GLU A 96 2.31 -17.29 -7.81
C GLU A 96 3.70 -17.80 -7.45
N GLU A 97 4.45 -17.00 -6.71
CA GLU A 97 5.78 -17.41 -6.24
C GLU A 97 5.70 -18.67 -5.36
N ALA A 98 4.70 -18.75 -4.51
CA ALA A 98 4.52 -19.89 -3.63
C ALA A 98 4.32 -21.20 -4.41
N TYR A 99 3.44 -21.25 -5.40
CA TYR A 99 3.23 -22.49 -6.13
C TYR A 99 4.32 -22.79 -7.18
N THR A 100 5.07 -21.77 -7.64
CA THR A 100 6.13 -21.98 -8.65
C THR A 100 7.50 -22.27 -8.04
N LYS A 101 7.81 -21.69 -6.86
CA LYS A 101 9.17 -21.69 -6.30
C LYS A 101 9.28 -22.38 -4.94
N THR A 102 8.23 -22.36 -4.11
CA THR A 102 8.31 -22.84 -2.72
C THR A 102 7.45 -24.07 -2.44
N GLY A 103 7.08 -24.82 -3.49
CA GLY A 103 6.33 -26.07 -3.36
C GLY A 103 4.90 -25.89 -2.84
N GLY A 104 4.29 -24.73 -3.04
CA GLY A 104 2.93 -24.43 -2.60
C GLY A 104 2.84 -23.99 -1.14
N ILE A 105 3.90 -23.43 -0.58
CA ILE A 105 3.91 -22.89 0.79
C ILE A 105 4.21 -21.39 0.74
N LEU A 106 3.28 -20.58 1.25
CA LEU A 106 3.49 -19.15 1.48
C LEU A 106 3.80 -18.95 2.96
N SER A 107 4.98 -18.40 3.26
CA SER A 107 5.45 -18.17 4.63
C SER A 107 5.56 -16.67 4.92
N ASN A 108 4.92 -16.21 5.99
CA ASN A 108 5.11 -14.86 6.52
C ASN A 108 4.68 -14.77 8.00
N ASN A 109 4.82 -13.60 8.60
CA ASN A 109 4.53 -13.36 10.02
C ASN A 109 3.16 -12.68 10.27
N MET A 110 2.24 -12.70 9.30
CA MET A 110 0.93 -12.04 9.41
C MET A 110 -0.08 -12.79 10.30
N GLY A 111 0.16 -14.08 10.58
CA GLY A 111 -0.69 -14.90 11.47
C GLY A 111 -2.12 -15.01 10.98
N ASP A 112 -3.07 -14.96 11.94
CA ASP A 112 -4.51 -14.95 11.68
C ASP A 112 -5.09 -13.52 11.61
N GLY A 113 -4.23 -12.51 11.49
CA GLY A 113 -4.67 -11.13 11.28
C GLY A 113 -5.42 -10.97 9.97
N LYS A 114 -6.37 -10.03 9.94
CA LYS A 114 -7.21 -9.80 8.77
C LYS A 114 -6.83 -8.53 8.03
N MET A 115 -6.94 -8.61 6.72
CA MET A 115 -6.76 -7.48 5.80
C MET A 115 -7.87 -7.51 4.74
N ALA A 116 -8.48 -6.37 4.48
CA ALA A 116 -9.43 -6.23 3.37
C ALA A 116 -8.67 -5.79 2.11
N TYR A 117 -7.99 -6.76 1.46
CA TYR A 117 -7.17 -6.53 0.26
C TYR A 117 -7.98 -5.87 -0.85
N ILE A 118 -7.46 -4.80 -1.44
CA ILE A 118 -8.10 -4.01 -2.48
C ILE A 118 -7.27 -4.05 -3.77
N SER A 119 -7.91 -4.05 -4.94
CA SER A 119 -7.19 -3.96 -6.19
C SER A 119 -6.64 -2.55 -6.43
N ARG A 120 -5.52 -2.43 -7.14
CA ARG A 120 -5.00 -1.12 -7.55
C ARG A 120 -5.94 -0.40 -8.51
N ASP A 121 -6.70 -1.15 -9.31
CA ASP A 121 -7.70 -0.59 -10.20
C ASP A 121 -8.83 0.08 -9.43
N ASP A 122 -9.30 -0.54 -8.33
CA ASP A 122 -10.28 0.07 -7.44
C ASP A 122 -9.70 1.33 -6.76
N CYS A 123 -8.46 1.27 -6.26
CA CYS A 123 -7.79 2.44 -5.70
C CYS A 123 -7.66 3.59 -6.72
N ALA A 124 -7.29 3.26 -7.96
CA ALA A 124 -7.17 4.23 -9.05
C ALA A 124 -8.53 4.85 -9.41
N LEU A 125 -9.60 4.04 -9.45
CA LEU A 125 -10.96 4.52 -9.70
C LEU A 125 -11.42 5.47 -8.59
N ALA A 126 -11.24 5.11 -7.32
CA ALA A 126 -11.59 5.97 -6.20
C ALA A 126 -10.78 7.28 -6.21
N ALA A 127 -9.47 7.19 -6.47
CA ALA A 127 -8.61 8.36 -6.57
C ALA A 127 -9.04 9.28 -7.73
N ALA A 128 -9.41 8.73 -8.89
CA ALA A 128 -9.93 9.49 -10.02
C ALA A 128 -11.26 10.19 -9.69
N CYS A 129 -12.20 9.49 -9.04
CA CYS A 129 -13.46 10.08 -8.58
C CYS A 129 -13.20 11.26 -7.64
N VAL A 130 -12.31 11.08 -6.66
CA VAL A 130 -11.97 12.15 -5.71
C VAL A 130 -11.24 13.31 -6.39
N ALA A 131 -10.30 13.04 -7.29
CA ALA A 131 -9.58 14.08 -8.03
C ALA A 131 -10.51 14.90 -8.94
N THR A 132 -11.60 14.30 -9.42
CA THR A 132 -12.61 14.98 -10.26
C THR A 132 -13.79 15.55 -9.49
N GLY A 133 -13.74 15.57 -8.15
CA GLY A 133 -14.67 16.32 -7.31
C GLY A 133 -15.56 15.47 -6.41
N ALA A 134 -15.46 14.15 -6.40
CA ALA A 134 -16.17 13.34 -5.43
C ALA A 134 -15.63 13.58 -4.00
N GLY A 135 -16.50 13.35 -3.02
CA GLY A 135 -16.20 13.55 -1.61
C GLY A 135 -16.09 15.01 -1.18
N GLY A 136 -15.78 15.24 0.07
CA GLY A 136 -15.62 16.58 0.67
C GLY A 136 -14.18 17.06 0.68
N ASN A 137 -13.97 18.23 1.29
CA ASN A 137 -12.65 18.73 1.65
C ASN A 137 -12.36 18.41 3.12
N ASP A 138 -11.07 18.32 3.46
CA ASP A 138 -10.55 18.09 4.82
C ASP A 138 -11.11 16.80 5.45
N VAL A 139 -11.15 15.75 4.63
CA VAL A 139 -11.72 14.44 4.98
C VAL A 139 -10.73 13.30 4.70
N VAL A 140 -11.00 12.17 5.35
CA VAL A 140 -10.27 10.91 5.18
C VAL A 140 -11.25 9.84 4.73
N TYR A 141 -10.87 9.07 3.72
CA TYR A 141 -11.55 7.85 3.28
C TYR A 141 -10.64 6.64 3.49
N GLU A 142 -11.17 5.59 4.10
CA GLU A 142 -10.47 4.32 4.30
C GLU A 142 -10.95 3.35 3.21
N LEU A 143 -10.10 3.09 2.21
CA LEU A 143 -10.45 2.18 1.12
C LEU A 143 -10.11 0.74 1.47
N SER A 144 -11.11 -0.09 1.48
CA SER A 144 -10.99 -1.53 1.71
C SER A 144 -11.61 -2.33 0.57
N GLY A 145 -11.07 -3.52 0.32
CA GLY A 145 -11.65 -4.47 -0.63
C GLY A 145 -12.96 -5.06 -0.12
N ALA A 146 -13.49 -6.05 -0.84
CA ALA A 146 -14.84 -6.57 -0.65
C ALA A 146 -15.09 -7.21 0.74
N GLN A 147 -14.05 -7.73 1.39
CA GLN A 147 -14.15 -8.37 2.71
C GLN A 147 -12.80 -8.49 3.41
N PRO A 148 -12.76 -8.45 4.76
CA PRO A 148 -11.55 -8.74 5.51
C PRO A 148 -11.28 -10.25 5.54
N LEU A 149 -10.06 -10.66 5.15
CA LEU A 149 -9.64 -12.06 5.08
C LEU A 149 -8.33 -12.25 5.84
N THR A 150 -8.18 -13.41 6.47
CA THR A 150 -6.89 -13.94 6.86
C THR A 150 -6.12 -14.42 5.62
N ILE A 151 -4.79 -14.58 5.75
CA ILE A 151 -3.98 -15.18 4.67
C ILE A 151 -4.52 -16.56 4.27
N SER A 152 -4.89 -17.40 5.23
CA SER A 152 -5.43 -18.75 4.97
C SER A 152 -6.71 -18.70 4.16
N GLU A 153 -7.64 -17.81 4.49
CA GLU A 153 -8.89 -17.60 3.74
C GLU A 153 -8.61 -17.08 2.33
N TYR A 154 -7.69 -16.12 2.20
CA TYR A 154 -7.26 -15.59 0.90
C TYR A 154 -6.69 -16.69 -0.01
N LEU A 155 -5.76 -17.51 0.52
CA LEU A 155 -5.13 -18.61 -0.22
C LEU A 155 -6.13 -19.74 -0.56
N ALA A 156 -7.16 -19.97 0.27
CA ALA A 156 -8.20 -20.93 -0.04
C ALA A 156 -9.00 -20.51 -1.27
N ILE A 157 -9.43 -19.24 -1.35
CA ILE A 157 -10.12 -18.68 -2.52
C ILE A 157 -9.23 -18.78 -3.76
N ALA A 158 -7.97 -18.33 -3.65
CA ALA A 158 -7.01 -18.36 -4.75
C ALA A 158 -6.77 -19.80 -5.28
N SER A 159 -6.64 -20.76 -4.36
CA SER A 159 -6.43 -22.19 -4.69
C SER A 159 -7.64 -22.81 -5.37
N GLU A 160 -8.86 -22.43 -4.94
CA GLU A 160 -10.11 -22.88 -5.57
C GLU A 160 -10.24 -22.38 -7.01
N VAL A 161 -9.98 -21.08 -7.24
CA VAL A 161 -10.10 -20.46 -8.57
C VAL A 161 -9.06 -21.00 -9.54
N THR A 162 -7.80 -21.08 -9.11
CA THR A 162 -6.69 -21.44 -10.01
C THR A 162 -6.46 -22.94 -10.14
N GLY A 163 -7.03 -23.77 -9.25
CA GLY A 163 -6.75 -25.19 -9.16
C GLY A 163 -5.34 -25.53 -8.61
N LYS A 164 -4.56 -24.53 -8.14
CA LYS A 164 -3.20 -24.72 -7.61
C LYS A 164 -3.21 -24.52 -6.11
N LYS A 165 -2.99 -25.59 -5.37
CA LYS A 165 -3.01 -25.54 -3.90
C LYS A 165 -1.80 -24.80 -3.34
N VAL A 166 -2.07 -23.73 -2.59
CA VAL A 166 -1.08 -23.02 -1.76
C VAL A 166 -1.60 -23.02 -0.32
N THR A 167 -0.69 -23.30 0.61
CA THR A 167 -1.00 -23.31 2.05
C THR A 167 -0.18 -22.26 2.77
N TYR A 168 -0.72 -21.73 3.85
CA TYR A 168 -0.06 -20.77 4.71
C TYR A 168 0.81 -21.46 5.75
N HIS A 169 2.02 -20.97 5.94
CA HIS A 169 2.91 -21.33 7.03
C HIS A 169 3.30 -20.06 7.80
N GLN A 170 2.77 -19.95 9.02
CA GLN A 170 3.13 -18.82 9.89
C GLN A 170 4.56 -19.00 10.40
N VAL A 171 5.35 -17.94 10.31
CA VAL A 171 6.69 -17.84 10.89
C VAL A 171 6.75 -16.69 11.91
N THR A 172 7.79 -16.68 12.76
CA THR A 172 8.01 -15.58 13.70
C THR A 172 8.66 -14.38 13.01
N ASP A 173 8.67 -13.23 13.68
CA ASP A 173 9.37 -12.04 13.19
C ASP A 173 10.87 -12.31 13.01
N GLU A 174 11.48 -13.05 13.96
CA GLU A 174 12.90 -13.45 13.92
C GLU A 174 13.19 -14.32 12.70
N GLN A 175 12.34 -15.31 12.42
CA GLN A 175 12.48 -16.18 11.24
C GLN A 175 12.33 -15.40 9.94
N MET A 176 11.46 -14.38 9.88
CA MET A 176 11.38 -13.49 8.72
C MET A 176 12.66 -12.68 8.56
N TYR A 177 13.22 -12.18 9.64
CA TYR A 177 14.49 -11.48 9.60
C TYR A 177 15.64 -12.39 9.13
N GLU A 178 15.75 -13.60 9.66
CA GLU A 178 16.75 -14.58 9.25
C GLU A 178 16.63 -14.90 7.74
N TYR A 179 15.41 -15.06 7.25
CA TYR A 179 15.15 -15.26 5.81
C TYR A 179 15.63 -14.07 4.98
N PHE A 180 15.24 -12.86 5.33
CA PHE A 180 15.64 -11.65 4.60
C PHE A 180 17.16 -11.43 4.62
N ASP A 181 17.81 -11.66 5.75
CA ASP A 181 19.27 -11.58 5.85
C ASP A 181 19.95 -12.61 4.95
N SER A 182 19.40 -13.83 4.87
CA SER A 182 19.97 -14.92 4.04
C SER A 182 19.97 -14.61 2.55
N ILE A 183 19.05 -13.75 2.09
CA ILE A 183 18.95 -13.34 0.68
C ILE A 183 19.47 -11.91 0.44
N GLY A 184 20.05 -11.27 1.48
CA GLY A 184 20.71 -9.96 1.36
C GLY A 184 19.77 -8.76 1.30
N VAL A 185 18.52 -8.88 1.80
CA VAL A 185 17.62 -7.73 1.93
C VAL A 185 18.16 -6.78 3.00
N PRO A 186 18.29 -5.45 2.70
CA PRO A 186 18.76 -4.48 3.67
C PRO A 186 17.81 -4.40 4.88
N ARG A 187 18.38 -4.19 6.06
CA ARG A 187 17.59 -4.10 7.31
C ARG A 187 16.74 -2.85 7.38
N THR A 188 17.35 -1.71 7.14
CA THR A 188 16.75 -0.39 7.37
C THR A 188 16.56 0.38 6.06
N THR A 189 15.83 1.47 6.14
CA THR A 189 15.61 2.34 4.98
C THR A 189 16.87 3.09 4.54
N GLU A 190 17.80 3.37 5.45
CA GLU A 190 19.08 3.97 5.11
C GLU A 190 19.94 3.02 4.26
N GLU A 191 19.96 1.74 4.62
CA GLU A 191 20.71 0.71 3.89
C GLU A 191 20.16 0.46 2.48
N MET A 192 18.87 0.69 2.24
CA MET A 192 18.26 0.56 0.91
C MET A 192 18.92 1.43 -0.17
N TRP A 193 19.60 2.49 0.23
CA TRP A 193 20.23 3.44 -0.68
C TRP A 193 21.73 3.23 -0.81
N ALA A 194 22.28 2.27 -0.11
CA ALA A 194 23.64 1.81 -0.35
C ALA A 194 23.76 1.14 -1.73
N ASP A 195 24.94 1.22 -2.35
CA ASP A 195 25.17 0.60 -3.68
C ASP A 195 24.92 -0.91 -3.70
N THR A 196 25.00 -1.55 -2.55
CA THR A 196 24.71 -2.98 -2.35
C THR A 196 23.21 -3.31 -2.33
N ALA A 197 22.35 -2.33 -2.13
CA ALA A 197 20.91 -2.53 -1.94
C ALA A 197 20.07 -2.44 -3.23
N LYS A 198 20.69 -2.27 -4.40
CA LYS A 198 20.01 -2.05 -5.69
C LYS A 198 19.02 -3.13 -6.12
N ASN A 199 19.08 -4.32 -5.52
CA ASN A 199 18.22 -5.44 -5.89
C ASN A 199 16.88 -5.49 -5.13
N PHE A 200 16.71 -4.70 -4.06
CA PHE A 200 15.52 -4.74 -3.22
C PHE A 200 14.95 -3.34 -3.02
N PRO A 201 13.73 -3.06 -3.51
CA PRO A 201 13.06 -1.77 -3.33
C PRO A 201 12.39 -1.64 -1.95
N PHE A 202 12.74 -2.50 -1.00
CA PHE A 202 12.19 -2.57 0.36
C PHE A 202 13.28 -2.99 1.36
N CYS A 203 13.01 -2.79 2.63
CA CYS A 203 13.85 -3.25 3.74
C CYS A 203 13.13 -4.30 4.59
N SER A 204 13.89 -5.14 5.30
CA SER A 204 13.29 -6.19 6.10
C SER A 204 12.50 -5.65 7.30
N ASP A 205 12.91 -4.53 7.91
CA ASP A 205 12.14 -3.89 8.97
C ASP A 205 10.75 -3.45 8.49
N GLY A 206 10.65 -2.88 7.27
CA GLY A 206 9.36 -2.55 6.67
C GLY A 206 8.47 -3.79 6.56
N MET A 207 8.96 -4.83 5.93
CA MET A 207 8.20 -6.07 5.69
C MET A 207 7.75 -6.76 6.99
N VAL A 208 8.66 -6.87 7.97
CA VAL A 208 8.38 -7.55 9.25
C VAL A 208 7.42 -6.74 10.11
N THR A 209 7.60 -5.43 10.22
CA THR A 209 6.69 -4.57 11.01
C THR A 209 5.30 -4.51 10.38
N PHE A 210 5.21 -4.50 9.05
CA PHE A 210 3.94 -4.55 8.33
C PHE A 210 3.18 -5.86 8.59
N GLY A 211 3.86 -7.01 8.48
CA GLY A 211 3.26 -8.31 8.79
C GLY A 211 2.82 -8.40 10.25
N ARG A 212 3.61 -7.87 11.19
CA ARG A 212 3.26 -7.79 12.62
C ARG A 212 2.00 -6.93 12.83
N ALA A 213 1.88 -5.78 12.18
CA ALA A 213 0.71 -4.92 12.30
C ALA A 213 -0.57 -5.60 11.80
N ILE A 214 -0.49 -6.40 10.71
CA ILE A 214 -1.61 -7.24 10.27
C ILE A 214 -1.94 -8.28 11.33
N ARG A 215 -0.96 -9.03 11.85
CA ARG A 215 -1.16 -10.04 12.90
C ARG A 215 -1.84 -9.46 14.16
N LEU A 216 -1.55 -8.22 14.49
CA LEU A 216 -2.15 -7.51 15.62
C LEU A 216 -3.51 -6.85 15.28
N ASN A 217 -4.03 -7.06 14.09
CA ASN A 217 -5.25 -6.44 13.56
C ASN A 217 -5.24 -4.89 13.54
N GLN A 218 -4.06 -4.26 13.56
CA GLN A 218 -3.91 -2.80 13.46
C GLN A 218 -4.22 -2.26 12.06
N MET A 219 -4.31 -3.14 11.08
CA MET A 219 -4.64 -2.81 9.69
C MET A 219 -5.96 -3.45 9.22
N SER A 220 -6.73 -4.06 10.15
CA SER A 220 -8.01 -4.70 9.86
C SER A 220 -9.15 -3.68 9.80
N ILE A 221 -9.02 -2.73 8.87
CA ILE A 221 -10.02 -1.68 8.66
C ILE A 221 -10.91 -2.11 7.50
N PHE A 222 -12.23 -2.06 7.74
CA PHE A 222 -13.23 -2.39 6.73
C PHE A 222 -14.33 -1.33 6.71
N THR A 223 -14.51 -0.69 5.56
CA THR A 223 -15.48 0.39 5.35
C THR A 223 -16.20 0.21 4.02
N HIS A 224 -17.20 1.06 3.77
CA HIS A 224 -17.89 1.19 2.48
C HIS A 224 -17.53 2.50 1.76
N ASP A 225 -16.37 3.08 2.06
CA ASP A 225 -15.98 4.36 1.48
C ASP A 225 -15.71 4.27 -0.02
N PHE A 226 -15.18 3.13 -0.49
CA PHE A 226 -15.06 2.88 -1.93
C PHE A 226 -16.42 2.96 -2.64
N GLU A 227 -17.44 2.27 -2.13
CA GLU A 227 -18.79 2.31 -2.69
C GLU A 227 -19.40 3.73 -2.66
N LYS A 228 -19.18 4.47 -1.57
CA LYS A 228 -19.66 5.86 -1.45
C LYS A 228 -19.03 6.79 -2.49
N LEU A 229 -17.74 6.61 -2.77
CA LEU A 229 -16.99 7.46 -3.70
C LEU A 229 -17.27 7.12 -5.17
N THR A 230 -17.40 5.82 -5.48
CA THR A 230 -17.45 5.33 -6.87
C THR A 230 -18.84 4.90 -7.33
N GLY A 231 -19.75 4.60 -6.39
CA GLY A 231 -21.03 3.97 -6.68
C GLY A 231 -20.94 2.49 -7.07
N GLN A 232 -19.75 1.89 -6.98
CA GLN A 232 -19.48 0.50 -7.35
C GLN A 232 -19.02 -0.30 -6.12
N LYS A 233 -19.13 -1.63 -6.19
CA LYS A 233 -18.51 -2.52 -5.20
C LYS A 233 -17.06 -2.77 -5.56
N PRO A 234 -16.16 -2.89 -4.59
CA PRO A 234 -14.78 -3.27 -4.86
C PRO A 234 -14.70 -4.72 -5.37
N MET A 235 -13.70 -5.01 -6.18
CA MET A 235 -13.43 -6.35 -6.68
C MET A 235 -13.23 -7.34 -5.54
N THR A 236 -13.80 -8.52 -5.69
CA THR A 236 -13.56 -9.64 -4.77
C THR A 236 -12.22 -10.30 -5.08
N VAL A 237 -11.63 -10.98 -4.09
CA VAL A 237 -10.41 -11.79 -4.30
C VAL A 237 -10.65 -12.87 -5.38
N LYS A 238 -11.87 -13.41 -5.47
CA LYS A 238 -12.22 -14.37 -6.51
C LYS A 238 -12.09 -13.75 -7.91
N GLU A 239 -12.71 -12.60 -8.15
CA GLU A 239 -12.65 -11.88 -9.43
C GLU A 239 -11.22 -11.52 -9.81
N ILE A 240 -10.40 -11.08 -8.84
CA ILE A 240 -8.98 -10.80 -9.05
C ILE A 240 -8.22 -12.05 -9.52
N PHE A 241 -8.49 -13.24 -8.93
CA PHE A 241 -7.83 -14.48 -9.35
C PHE A 241 -8.41 -15.08 -10.64
N GLU A 242 -9.64 -14.78 -11.00
CA GLU A 242 -10.22 -15.14 -12.32
C GLU A 242 -9.51 -14.41 -13.46
N ASP A 243 -8.94 -13.22 -13.20
CA ASP A 243 -8.10 -12.44 -14.12
C ASP A 243 -6.68 -12.21 -13.56
N MET A 244 -6.10 -13.25 -12.98
CA MET A 244 -4.84 -13.21 -12.24
C MET A 244 -3.70 -12.56 -13.04
N GLU A 245 -3.62 -12.79 -14.36
CA GLU A 245 -2.53 -12.29 -15.20
C GLU A 245 -2.49 -10.75 -15.26
N ASN A 246 -3.64 -10.09 -15.24
CA ASN A 246 -3.74 -8.62 -15.24
C ASN A 246 -3.55 -8.02 -13.84
N HIS A 247 -3.62 -8.84 -12.79
CA HIS A 247 -3.46 -8.43 -11.40
C HIS A 247 -2.12 -8.84 -10.78
N LYS A 248 -1.08 -9.01 -11.56
CA LYS A 248 0.29 -9.22 -11.06
C LYS A 248 1.02 -7.91 -10.89
N ILE A 249 1.89 -7.85 -9.89
CA ILE A 249 2.90 -6.79 -9.86
C ILE A 249 3.89 -7.11 -10.98
N GLY A 250 3.97 -6.25 -11.99
CA GLY A 250 4.98 -6.35 -13.04
C GLY A 250 6.38 -6.31 -12.45
N SER A 251 7.35 -6.93 -13.14
CA SER A 251 8.76 -6.78 -12.77
C SER A 251 9.06 -5.28 -12.68
N ARG A 252 9.42 -4.81 -11.48
CA ARG A 252 9.94 -3.46 -11.31
C ARG A 252 11.29 -3.44 -12.02
N THR A 253 11.29 -3.07 -13.29
CA THR A 253 12.52 -2.60 -13.91
C THR A 253 12.90 -1.34 -13.13
N SER A 254 14.08 -1.34 -12.51
CA SER A 254 14.66 -0.13 -11.97
C SER A 254 14.66 0.91 -13.08
N THR A 255 13.74 1.85 -13.02
CA THR A 255 13.88 3.07 -13.79
C THR A 255 14.95 3.88 -13.07
N ASP A 256 16.04 4.10 -13.76
CA ASP A 256 17.16 4.96 -13.39
C ASP A 256 16.72 6.36 -12.88
#